data_50ab429bfa4bc61254912040062fa1e2
#
_entry.id   50ab429bfa4bc61254912040062fa1e2
#
_cell.length_a   1.000
_cell.length_b   1.000
_cell.length_c   1.000
_cell.angle_alpha   90.00
_cell.angle_beta   90.00
_cell.angle_gamma   90.00
#
_symmetry.space_group_name_H-M   'P 1'
#
loop_
_entity.id
_entity.type
_entity.pdbx_description
1 polymer ?
#
loop_
_entity_poly.entity_id
_entity_poly.type
_entity_poly.pdbx_seq_one_letter_code
_entity_poly.pdbx_strand_id
1 'polypeptide(L)'
;MKKHEGKNMKNEENSVWKITLSIFTILMVLTLLSTAASASITVYKTPLGTGTPPATERLTGGGNSIDYTAVAASSTDPRVVQFKDLSKGTETYIRWDFGDGTSLEGTKITSSLKNPVHKYAKTGFYISCLTIKCSGYNGKLWVHKTIVIK
;
A
#
# COMPACT_ATOMS: atom_id res chain seq x y z
N MET A 1 64.21 -6.63 -43.12
CA MET A 1 63.60 -5.90 -42.01
C MET A 1 62.10 -5.86 -42.19
N LYS A 2 61.34 -6.78 -41.60
CA LYS A 2 59.85 -6.73 -41.44
C LYS A 2 59.47 -7.78 -40.41
N LYS A 3 59.43 -7.43 -39.14
CA LYS A 3 58.97 -8.33 -38.07
C LYS A 3 58.62 -7.53 -36.82
N HIS A 4 57.61 -6.65 -36.88
CA HIS A 4 57.09 -5.96 -35.68
C HIS A 4 55.62 -5.57 -35.68
N GLU A 5 54.82 -5.93 -36.70
CA GLU A 5 53.42 -5.52 -36.74
C GLU A 5 52.39 -6.55 -36.21
N GLY A 6 52.81 -7.81 -35.96
CA GLY A 6 51.84 -8.85 -35.55
C GLY A 6 51.50 -8.93 -34.06
N LYS A 7 52.14 -8.14 -33.20
CA LYS A 7 51.99 -8.31 -31.75
C LYS A 7 50.99 -7.35 -31.11
N ASN A 8 50.60 -6.26 -31.80
CA ASN A 8 49.73 -5.25 -31.23
C ASN A 8 48.25 -5.57 -31.45
N MET A 9 47.87 -6.21 -32.58
CA MET A 9 46.47 -6.53 -32.90
C MET A 9 45.84 -7.56 -31.95
N LYS A 10 46.61 -8.54 -31.47
CA LYS A 10 46.08 -9.57 -30.54
C LYS A 10 45.78 -9.01 -29.13
N ASN A 11 46.47 -7.94 -28.73
CA ASN A 11 46.21 -7.31 -27.41
C ASN A 11 44.96 -6.40 -27.45
N GLU A 12 44.67 -5.76 -28.55
CA GLU A 12 43.48 -4.91 -28.69
C GLU A 12 42.21 -5.74 -28.80
N GLU A 13 42.20 -6.84 -29.55
CA GLU A 13 41.04 -7.76 -29.61
C GLU A 13 40.70 -8.34 -28.24
N ASN A 14 41.67 -8.75 -27.45
CA ASN A 14 41.45 -9.26 -26.11
C ASN A 14 40.92 -8.19 -25.13
N SER A 15 41.23 -6.92 -25.34
CA SER A 15 40.72 -5.82 -24.49
C SER A 15 39.28 -5.48 -24.86
N VAL A 16 38.92 -5.47 -26.14
CA VAL A 16 37.55 -5.22 -26.60
C VAL A 16 36.61 -6.34 -26.15
N TRP A 17 37.03 -7.61 -26.23
CA TRP A 17 36.25 -8.73 -25.72
C TRP A 17 36.00 -8.68 -24.22
N LYS A 18 36.97 -8.27 -23.44
CA LYS A 18 36.84 -8.10 -21.98
C LYS A 18 35.88 -6.96 -21.62
N ILE A 19 35.92 -5.87 -22.35
CA ILE A 19 35.04 -4.72 -22.15
C ILE A 19 33.59 -5.06 -22.55
N THR A 20 33.39 -5.73 -23.70
CA THR A 20 32.03 -6.15 -24.14
C THR A 20 31.44 -7.19 -23.20
N LEU A 21 32.21 -8.16 -22.70
CA LEU A 21 31.74 -9.14 -21.71
C LEU A 21 31.37 -8.48 -20.38
N SER A 22 32.14 -7.48 -19.94
CA SER A 22 31.88 -6.72 -18.72
C SER A 22 30.61 -5.87 -18.84
N ILE A 23 30.38 -5.24 -19.98
CA ILE A 23 29.15 -4.46 -20.25
C ILE A 23 27.94 -5.39 -20.30
N PHE A 24 28.07 -6.57 -20.91
CA PHE A 24 26.97 -7.55 -20.98
C PHE A 24 26.59 -8.11 -19.60
N THR A 25 27.56 -8.38 -18.74
CA THR A 25 27.31 -8.83 -17.37
C THR A 25 26.69 -7.73 -16.51
N ILE A 26 27.10 -6.47 -16.66
CA ILE A 26 26.51 -5.33 -15.95
C ILE A 26 25.07 -5.11 -16.44
N LEU A 27 24.80 -5.20 -17.75
CA LEU A 27 23.47 -5.05 -18.30
C LEU A 27 22.53 -6.21 -17.88
N MET A 28 23.03 -7.44 -17.77
CA MET A 28 22.28 -8.59 -17.28
C MET A 28 21.95 -8.48 -15.79
N VAL A 29 22.87 -7.97 -14.98
CA VAL A 29 22.62 -7.71 -13.55
C VAL A 29 21.62 -6.58 -13.37
N LEU A 30 21.64 -5.55 -14.22
CA LEU A 30 20.70 -4.43 -14.14
C LEU A 30 19.27 -4.85 -14.54
N THR A 31 19.12 -5.83 -15.45
CA THR A 31 17.79 -6.35 -15.86
C THR A 31 17.22 -7.34 -14.84
N LEU A 32 18.04 -7.98 -14.01
CA LEU A 32 17.60 -8.88 -12.94
C LEU A 32 17.15 -8.14 -11.65
N LEU A 33 17.44 -6.84 -11.52
CA LEU A 33 17.05 -6.04 -10.35
C LEU A 33 15.68 -5.36 -10.50
N SER A 34 14.94 -5.54 -11.59
CA SER A 34 13.70 -4.81 -11.85
C SER A 34 12.41 -5.63 -11.68
N THR A 35 12.44 -6.77 -11.00
CA THR A 35 11.22 -7.40 -10.49
C THR A 35 11.06 -7.10 -9.00
N ALA A 36 10.97 -5.83 -8.66
CA ALA A 36 10.36 -5.46 -7.39
C ALA A 36 8.90 -5.93 -7.50
N ALA A 37 8.57 -7.04 -6.82
CA ALA A 37 7.19 -7.42 -6.61
C ALA A 37 6.51 -6.24 -5.93
N SER A 38 5.73 -5.47 -6.69
CA SER A 38 4.98 -4.36 -6.13
C SER A 38 4.04 -4.92 -5.10
N ALA A 39 4.22 -4.51 -3.84
CA ALA A 39 3.27 -4.82 -2.80
C ALA A 39 1.89 -4.33 -3.25
N SER A 40 0.92 -5.23 -3.35
CA SER A 40 -0.40 -4.89 -3.84
C SER A 40 -1.44 -5.08 -2.75
N ILE A 41 -2.29 -4.08 -2.62
CA ILE A 41 -3.48 -4.11 -1.79
C ILE A 41 -4.68 -3.81 -2.69
N THR A 42 -5.75 -4.56 -2.50
CA THR A 42 -7.02 -4.32 -3.18
C THR A 42 -8.09 -4.01 -2.15
N VAL A 43 -8.80 -2.91 -2.35
CA VAL A 43 -9.88 -2.46 -1.46
C VAL A 43 -11.20 -2.60 -2.19
N TYR A 44 -12.13 -3.31 -1.57
CA TYR A 44 -13.49 -3.47 -2.07
C TYR A 44 -14.47 -2.75 -1.14
N LYS A 45 -15.45 -2.07 -1.71
CA LYS A 45 -16.50 -1.40 -0.96
C LYS A 45 -17.49 -2.38 -0.30
N THR A 46 -17.58 -3.61 -0.83
CA THR A 46 -18.46 -4.67 -0.33
C THR A 46 -17.64 -5.85 0.17
N PRO A 47 -18.00 -6.49 1.30
CA PRO A 47 -17.31 -7.68 1.79
C PRO A 47 -17.28 -8.80 0.74
N LEU A 48 -16.11 -9.33 0.44
CA LEU A 48 -15.94 -10.53 -0.37
C LEU A 48 -15.91 -11.73 0.58
N GLY A 49 -17.03 -12.38 0.84
CA GLY A 49 -17.04 -13.60 1.64
C GLY A 49 -18.40 -13.95 2.24
N THR A 50 -18.55 -15.21 2.67
CA THR A 50 -19.76 -15.83 3.24
C THR A 50 -19.96 -15.53 4.74
N GLY A 51 -19.35 -14.46 5.26
CA GLY A 51 -19.59 -14.00 6.62
C GLY A 51 -20.91 -13.23 6.77
N THR A 52 -21.43 -13.15 7.99
CA THR A 52 -22.58 -12.30 8.30
C THR A 52 -22.31 -10.88 7.78
N PRO A 53 -23.16 -10.31 6.92
CA PRO A 53 -22.98 -8.94 6.46
C PRO A 53 -22.86 -8.01 7.68
N PRO A 54 -21.88 -7.10 7.69
CA PRO A 54 -21.87 -6.07 8.73
C PRO A 54 -23.18 -5.31 8.69
N ALA A 55 -23.62 -4.82 9.85
CA ALA A 55 -24.83 -4.00 9.98
C ALA A 55 -24.87 -2.93 8.88
N THR A 56 -26.06 -2.66 8.34
CA THR A 56 -26.27 -1.72 7.24
C THR A 56 -25.45 -0.44 7.43
N GLU A 57 -24.61 -0.14 6.46
CA GLU A 57 -23.77 1.06 6.48
C GLU A 57 -24.62 2.33 6.64
N ARG A 58 -24.13 3.27 7.42
CA ARG A 58 -24.71 4.61 7.51
C ARG A 58 -23.71 5.62 6.96
N LEU A 59 -23.84 5.92 5.68
CA LEU A 59 -22.87 6.73 4.94
C LEU A 59 -23.09 8.24 5.04
N THR A 60 -24.30 8.67 5.45
CA THR A 60 -24.64 10.09 5.55
C THR A 60 -25.58 10.36 6.74
N GLY A 61 -25.52 11.58 7.25
CA GLY A 61 -26.42 12.06 8.29
C GLY A 61 -26.11 13.49 8.71
N GLY A 62 -27.16 14.32 8.83
CA GLY A 62 -27.01 15.73 9.26
C GLY A 62 -26.09 16.56 8.34
N GLY A 63 -26.10 16.31 7.01
CA GLY A 63 -25.20 17.00 6.07
C GLY A 63 -23.75 16.47 6.06
N ASN A 64 -23.42 15.50 6.92
CA ASN A 64 -22.10 14.87 6.99
C ASN A 64 -22.08 13.61 6.12
N SER A 65 -20.91 13.20 5.64
CA SER A 65 -20.69 11.93 4.93
C SER A 65 -19.41 11.26 5.39
N ILE A 66 -19.35 9.93 5.26
CA ILE A 66 -18.19 9.13 5.63
C ILE A 66 -17.68 8.33 4.45
N ASP A 67 -16.38 8.35 4.27
CA ASP A 67 -15.64 7.48 3.35
C ASP A 67 -14.16 7.42 3.76
N TYR A 68 -13.43 6.42 3.26
CA TYR A 68 -11.97 6.35 3.43
C TYR A 68 -11.31 5.60 2.29
N THR A 69 -9.99 5.74 2.17
CA THR A 69 -9.16 4.91 1.30
C THR A 69 -8.14 4.13 2.13
N ALA A 70 -7.66 3.02 1.55
CA ALA A 70 -6.55 2.24 2.08
C ALA A 70 -5.62 1.89 0.93
N VAL A 71 -4.33 2.11 1.11
CA VAL A 71 -3.30 1.85 0.11
C VAL A 71 -2.08 1.21 0.77
N ALA A 72 -1.26 0.48 0.00
CA ALA A 72 0.02 -0.01 0.51
C ALA A 72 0.90 1.17 0.92
N ALA A 73 1.40 1.16 2.15
CA ALA A 73 2.32 2.17 2.67
C ALA A 73 3.79 1.79 2.44
N SER A 74 4.05 0.55 1.99
CA SER A 74 5.39 0.04 1.67
C SER A 74 5.37 -0.65 0.32
N SER A 75 6.41 -0.44 -0.49
CA SER A 75 6.60 -1.13 -1.77
C SER A 75 7.10 -2.57 -1.59
N THR A 76 7.61 -2.92 -0.41
CA THR A 76 8.25 -4.22 -0.12
C THR A 76 7.43 -5.07 0.86
N ASP A 77 6.57 -4.49 1.68
CA ASP A 77 5.69 -5.22 2.62
C ASP A 77 4.22 -4.81 2.41
N PRO A 78 3.40 -5.60 1.69
CA PRO A 78 2.00 -5.29 1.42
C PRO A 78 1.14 -5.25 2.69
N ARG A 79 1.63 -5.79 3.80
CA ARG A 79 0.90 -5.79 5.07
C ARG A 79 0.90 -4.44 5.77
N VAL A 80 1.75 -3.49 5.35
CA VAL A 80 1.77 -2.14 5.87
C VAL A 80 0.82 -1.28 5.04
N VAL A 81 -0.28 -0.86 5.65
CA VAL A 81 -1.40 -0.19 4.98
C VAL A 81 -1.58 1.21 5.55
N GLN A 82 -1.60 2.21 4.67
CA GLN A 82 -1.98 3.58 4.99
C GLN A 82 -3.49 3.72 4.78
N PHE A 83 -4.21 4.04 5.83
CA PHE A 83 -5.60 4.47 5.77
C PHE A 83 -5.67 5.99 5.66
N LYS A 84 -6.70 6.48 4.99
CA LYS A 84 -6.95 7.92 4.88
C LYS A 84 -8.45 8.17 4.96
N ASP A 85 -8.84 8.93 5.95
CA ASP A 85 -10.21 9.43 6.10
C ASP A 85 -10.52 10.48 5.02
N LEU A 86 -11.64 10.29 4.34
CA LEU A 86 -12.19 11.17 3.31
C LEU A 86 -13.55 11.74 3.70
N SER A 87 -13.93 11.57 4.96
CA SER A 87 -15.23 12.01 5.48
C SER A 87 -15.38 13.52 5.40
N LYS A 88 -16.62 13.98 5.30
CA LYS A 88 -17.00 15.40 5.31
C LYS A 88 -17.80 15.71 6.55
N GLY A 89 -17.48 16.80 7.20
CA GLY A 89 -18.08 17.30 8.43
C GLY A 89 -17.04 17.63 9.48
N THR A 90 -17.50 18.19 10.63
CA THR A 90 -16.63 18.46 11.77
C THR A 90 -16.66 17.27 12.71
N GLU A 91 -15.68 16.41 12.58
CA GLU A 91 -15.58 15.19 13.39
C GLU A 91 -15.27 15.50 14.85
N THR A 92 -15.95 14.80 15.75
CA THR A 92 -15.75 14.87 17.20
C THR A 92 -15.28 13.54 17.78
N TYR A 93 -15.33 12.48 16.99
CA TYR A 93 -14.86 11.15 17.33
C TYR A 93 -14.55 10.39 16.06
N ILE A 94 -13.46 9.63 16.07
CA ILE A 94 -13.06 8.69 15.03
C ILE A 94 -12.73 7.35 15.68
N ARG A 95 -13.16 6.25 15.06
CA ARG A 95 -12.72 4.89 15.38
C ARG A 95 -12.44 4.12 14.09
N TRP A 96 -11.26 3.59 14.00
CA TRP A 96 -10.85 2.57 13.05
C TRP A 96 -10.91 1.20 13.69
N ASP A 97 -11.54 0.25 13.04
CA ASP A 97 -11.42 -1.16 13.28
C ASP A 97 -10.74 -1.77 12.05
N PHE A 98 -9.60 -2.39 12.21
CA PHE A 98 -8.82 -2.87 11.07
C PHE A 98 -9.23 -4.26 10.59
N GLY A 99 -10.15 -4.94 11.30
CA GLY A 99 -10.68 -6.24 10.94
C GLY A 99 -9.78 -7.43 11.34
N ASP A 100 -8.69 -7.18 12.06
CA ASP A 100 -7.78 -8.20 12.61
C ASP A 100 -7.87 -8.30 14.14
N GLY A 101 -8.90 -7.67 14.74
CA GLY A 101 -9.11 -7.58 16.17
C GLY A 101 -8.44 -6.36 16.82
N THR A 102 -7.71 -5.56 16.05
CA THR A 102 -7.11 -4.31 16.54
C THR A 102 -7.94 -3.09 16.13
N SER A 103 -7.87 -2.04 16.92
CA SER A 103 -8.58 -0.78 16.64
C SER A 103 -7.79 0.44 17.14
N LEU A 104 -8.09 1.60 16.56
CA LEU A 104 -7.57 2.91 16.96
C LEU A 104 -8.74 3.89 17.06
N GLU A 105 -8.87 4.60 18.19
CA GLU A 105 -9.97 5.57 18.36
C GLU A 105 -9.54 6.79 19.17
N GLY A 106 -10.31 7.87 19.04
CA GLY A 106 -10.09 9.07 19.83
C GLY A 106 -11.13 10.17 19.56
N THR A 107 -11.16 11.13 20.49
CA THR A 107 -11.97 12.36 20.42
C THR A 107 -11.14 13.60 20.09
N LYS A 108 -9.82 13.53 20.28
CA LYS A 108 -8.88 14.56 19.82
C LYS A 108 -8.49 14.22 18.38
N ILE A 109 -9.13 14.89 17.42
CA ILE A 109 -8.94 14.62 16.01
C ILE A 109 -7.58 15.17 15.55
N THR A 110 -6.63 14.26 15.33
CA THR A 110 -5.27 14.55 14.86
C THR A 110 -5.07 14.01 13.46
N SER A 111 -4.06 14.47 12.76
CA SER A 111 -3.70 13.95 11.44
C SER A 111 -3.38 12.45 11.48
N SER A 112 -2.71 11.97 12.52
CA SER A 112 -2.41 10.54 12.70
C SER A 112 -3.65 9.69 12.99
N LEU A 113 -4.67 10.25 13.66
CA LEU A 113 -5.94 9.58 13.88
C LEU A 113 -6.77 9.52 12.59
N LYS A 114 -6.72 10.58 11.75
CA LYS A 114 -7.39 10.61 10.45
C LYS A 114 -6.69 9.74 9.40
N ASN A 115 -5.39 9.58 9.49
CA ASN A 115 -4.59 8.89 8.49
C ASN A 115 -3.65 7.86 9.14
N PRO A 116 -4.18 6.83 9.82
CA PRO A 116 -3.34 5.86 10.50
C PRO A 116 -2.62 4.93 9.51
N VAL A 117 -1.42 4.50 9.91
CA VAL A 117 -0.73 3.38 9.29
C VAL A 117 -0.95 2.15 10.17
N HIS A 118 -1.42 1.06 9.58
CA HIS A 118 -1.61 -0.21 10.28
C HIS A 118 -0.81 -1.33 9.60
N LYS A 119 -0.19 -2.20 10.40
CA LYS A 119 0.54 -3.37 9.91
C LYS A 119 -0.20 -4.65 10.29
N TYR A 120 -0.72 -5.34 9.29
CA TYR A 120 -1.33 -6.66 9.46
C TYR A 120 -0.28 -7.73 9.72
N ALA A 121 -0.60 -8.68 10.61
CA ALA A 121 0.33 -9.78 10.93
C ALA A 121 0.50 -10.76 9.77
N LYS A 122 -0.54 -10.96 8.96
CA LYS A 122 -0.58 -11.93 7.86
C LYS A 122 -1.19 -11.32 6.60
N THR A 123 -0.95 -11.94 5.45
CA THR A 123 -1.74 -11.71 4.24
C THR A 123 -3.14 -12.30 4.42
N GLY A 124 -4.13 -11.81 3.68
CA GLY A 124 -5.51 -12.28 3.79
C GLY A 124 -6.56 -11.23 3.50
N PHE A 125 -7.78 -11.52 3.94
CA PHE A 125 -8.95 -10.67 3.78
C PHE A 125 -9.34 -10.09 5.15
N TYR A 126 -9.47 -8.78 5.23
CA TYR A 126 -9.83 -8.08 6.45
C TYR A 126 -10.99 -7.14 6.16
N ILE A 127 -12.03 -7.17 7.00
CA ILE A 127 -13.15 -6.23 6.93
C ILE A 127 -12.85 -5.09 7.88
N SER A 128 -12.33 -3.99 7.33
CA SER A 128 -12.07 -2.79 8.12
C SER A 128 -13.31 -1.89 8.18
N CYS A 129 -13.44 -1.16 9.28
CA CYS A 129 -14.56 -0.24 9.53
C CYS A 129 -14.03 1.12 10.00
N LEU A 130 -14.49 2.20 9.37
CA LEU A 130 -14.39 3.54 9.92
C LEU A 130 -15.73 3.93 10.55
N THR A 131 -15.69 4.44 11.78
CA THR A 131 -16.83 5.02 12.48
C THR A 131 -16.49 6.44 12.89
N ILE A 132 -17.38 7.40 12.62
CA ILE A 132 -17.22 8.79 13.06
C ILE A 132 -18.46 9.31 13.79
N LYS A 133 -18.26 10.32 14.65
CA LYS A 133 -19.30 11.24 15.09
C LYS A 133 -18.94 12.64 14.60
N CYS A 134 -19.93 13.41 14.24
CA CYS A 134 -19.77 14.79 13.80
C CYS A 134 -20.52 15.77 14.70
N SER A 135 -20.01 16.98 14.81
CA SER A 135 -20.71 18.07 15.49
C SER A 135 -22.07 18.33 14.82
N GLY A 136 -23.08 18.64 15.65
CA GLY A 136 -24.44 18.88 15.13
C GLY A 136 -25.22 17.65 14.66
N TYR A 137 -24.66 16.44 14.83
CA TYR A 137 -25.34 15.18 14.50
C TYR A 137 -25.22 14.18 15.66
N ASN A 138 -26.36 13.76 16.22
CA ASN A 138 -26.40 12.87 17.39
C ASN A 138 -26.12 11.39 17.07
N GLY A 139 -26.04 11.04 15.80
CA GLY A 139 -25.76 9.66 15.35
C GLY A 139 -24.29 9.37 15.16
N LYS A 140 -24.00 8.13 14.82
CA LYS A 140 -22.71 7.68 14.26
C LYS A 140 -22.89 7.43 12.78
N LEU A 141 -21.86 7.71 12.00
CA LEU A 141 -21.71 7.25 10.61
C LEU A 141 -20.67 6.15 10.61
N TRP A 142 -20.85 5.13 9.77
CA TRP A 142 -19.88 4.05 9.62
C TRP A 142 -19.89 3.47 8.20
N VAL A 143 -18.73 3.02 7.77
CA VAL A 143 -18.49 2.41 6.46
C VAL A 143 -17.53 1.24 6.60
N HIS A 144 -17.82 0.15 5.90
CA HIS A 144 -16.97 -1.03 5.87
C HIS A 144 -16.31 -1.17 4.50
N LYS A 145 -15.05 -1.63 4.46
CA LYS A 145 -14.36 -2.03 3.24
C LYS A 145 -13.57 -3.31 3.47
N THR A 146 -13.56 -4.17 2.46
CA THR A 146 -12.69 -5.36 2.47
C THR A 146 -11.31 -4.97 1.95
N ILE A 147 -10.30 -5.22 2.77
CA ILE A 147 -8.89 -5.03 2.45
C ILE A 147 -8.33 -6.40 2.11
N VAL A 148 -7.78 -6.55 0.91
CA VAL A 148 -7.13 -7.79 0.46
C VAL A 148 -5.63 -7.56 0.37
N ILE A 149 -4.88 -8.29 1.18
CA ILE A 149 -3.42 -8.21 1.27
C ILE A 149 -2.85 -9.49 0.66
N LYS A 150 -2.09 -9.35 -0.40
CA LYS A 150 -1.51 -10.44 -1.20
C LYS A 150 0.00 -10.52 -1.00
#